data_38fe86fd323ac773b34085570378ae97
#
_entry.id   38fe86fd323ac773b34085570378ae97
#
_cell.length_a   1.000
_cell.length_b   1.000
_cell.length_c   1.000
_cell.angle_alpha   90.00
_cell.angle_beta   90.00
_cell.angle_gamma   90.00
#
_symmetry.space_group_name_H-M   'P 1'
#
loop_
_entity.id
_entity.type
_entity.pdbx_description
1 polymer ?
#
loop_
_entity_poly.entity_id
_entity_poly.type
_entity_poly.pdbx_seq_one_letter_code
_entity_poly.pdbx_strand_id
1 'polypeptide(L)'
;MVALMLVTALPLVAKEYKVEEVPMVHLQDKTRYVSNPDGILSAQAVSTMDQILYQLEQKTGIETLVVAVEEIEGGDCFEFAYQLGKQNGVGKKEADNGLVILLVRGERCVQFVTGYGIEGDLPDAICKRIQERTMFPLLRHGKWDEGMVEGIRAVNTYLTDYDGWKASEADEEGEELFAVFGVMIVLFLIFFLICYF
;
A
#
# COMPACT_ATOMS: atom_id res chain seq x y z
N MET A 1 52.71 1.64 20.82
CA MET A 1 52.00 2.58 19.92
C MET A 1 50.72 1.91 19.45
N VAL A 2 49.60 2.26 20.03
CA VAL A 2 48.27 1.73 19.62
C VAL A 2 47.66 2.75 18.65
N ALA A 3 47.57 2.40 17.38
CA ALA A 3 46.93 3.23 16.37
C ALA A 3 45.43 3.15 16.58
N LEU A 4 44.81 4.23 17.06
CA LEU A 4 43.38 4.42 17.19
C LEU A 4 42.80 4.64 15.78
N MET A 5 42.19 3.61 15.16
CA MET A 5 41.44 3.76 13.92
C MET A 5 40.13 4.48 14.23
N LEU A 6 40.09 5.77 13.88
CA LEU A 6 38.89 6.58 13.92
C LEU A 6 38.01 6.18 12.73
N VAL A 7 37.04 5.30 12.96
CA VAL A 7 36.00 4.98 11.95
C VAL A 7 35.05 6.18 11.91
N THR A 8 35.23 7.05 10.93
CA THR A 8 34.25 8.11 10.63
C THR A 8 33.00 7.48 9.97
N ALA A 9 31.96 7.30 10.75
CA ALA A 9 30.63 6.97 10.19
C ALA A 9 30.16 8.20 9.39
N LEU A 10 30.23 8.13 8.07
CA LEU A 10 29.56 9.09 7.19
C LEU A 10 28.04 8.90 7.37
N PRO A 11 27.25 9.96 7.56
CA PRO A 11 25.81 9.83 7.56
C PRO A 11 25.39 9.30 6.19
N LEU A 12 24.71 8.15 6.16
CA LEU A 12 24.05 7.62 4.98
C LEU A 12 22.81 8.52 4.74
N VAL A 13 22.95 9.51 3.88
CA VAL A 13 21.82 10.32 3.44
C VAL A 13 20.99 9.42 2.52
N ALA A 14 19.71 9.21 2.86
CA ALA A 14 18.79 8.51 1.97
C ALA A 14 18.74 9.22 0.62
N LYS A 15 18.63 8.45 -0.47
CA LYS A 15 18.50 9.03 -1.79
C LYS A 15 17.08 9.57 -1.95
N GLU A 16 16.99 10.86 -2.24
CA GLU A 16 15.74 11.50 -2.66
C GLU A 16 15.54 11.27 -4.14
N TYR A 17 14.42 10.62 -4.52
CA TYR A 17 14.14 10.27 -5.91
C TYR A 17 13.37 11.35 -6.64
N LYS A 18 13.79 11.62 -7.86
CA LYS A 18 12.97 12.27 -8.89
C LYS A 18 12.16 11.23 -9.65
N VAL A 19 11.05 11.65 -10.26
CA VAL A 19 10.18 10.74 -11.02
C VAL A 19 10.93 9.95 -12.08
N GLU A 20 11.79 10.63 -12.84
CA GLU A 20 12.61 10.04 -13.92
C GLU A 20 13.73 9.10 -13.44
N GLU A 21 14.05 9.13 -12.16
CA GLU A 21 15.10 8.30 -11.56
C GLU A 21 14.58 6.98 -10.98
N VAL A 22 13.25 6.84 -10.87
CA VAL A 22 12.63 5.60 -10.39
C VAL A 22 12.78 4.50 -11.43
N PRO A 23 13.38 3.34 -11.09
CA PRO A 23 13.54 2.26 -12.05
C PRO A 23 12.20 1.68 -12.50
N MET A 24 11.89 1.74 -13.77
CA MET A 24 10.67 1.16 -14.35
C MET A 24 10.91 -0.31 -14.71
N VAL A 25 10.73 -1.19 -13.73
CA VAL A 25 11.02 -2.62 -13.86
C VAL A 25 10.13 -3.31 -14.88
N HIS A 26 8.87 -2.88 -15.02
CA HIS A 26 7.90 -3.43 -15.96
C HIS A 26 8.26 -3.18 -17.43
N LEU A 27 9.03 -2.13 -17.72
CA LEU A 27 9.53 -1.87 -19.09
C LEU A 27 10.59 -2.90 -19.52
N GLN A 28 11.28 -3.51 -18.55
CA GLN A 28 12.32 -4.51 -18.80
C GLN A 28 11.77 -5.94 -18.74
N ASP A 29 10.84 -6.19 -17.82
CA ASP A 29 10.21 -7.48 -17.59
C ASP A 29 8.72 -7.27 -17.28
N LYS A 30 7.87 -7.71 -18.19
CA LYS A 30 6.41 -7.55 -18.13
C LYS A 30 5.73 -8.32 -17.00
N THR A 31 6.46 -9.17 -16.30
CA THR A 31 5.98 -9.89 -15.11
C THR A 31 6.34 -9.19 -13.79
N ARG A 32 7.01 -8.04 -13.86
CA ARG A 32 7.45 -7.28 -12.70
C ARG A 32 6.71 -5.95 -12.62
N TYR A 33 6.08 -5.71 -11.50
CA TYR A 33 5.23 -4.54 -11.23
C TYR A 33 5.80 -3.66 -10.12
N VAL A 34 6.70 -4.22 -9.27
CA VAL A 34 7.17 -3.58 -8.05
C VAL A 34 8.59 -3.05 -8.24
N SER A 35 8.74 -1.73 -8.22
CA SER A 35 10.03 -1.02 -8.14
C SER A 35 10.37 -0.75 -6.69
N ASN A 36 11.46 -1.35 -6.19
CA ASN A 36 11.90 -1.27 -4.79
C ASN A 36 13.42 -1.02 -4.73
N PRO A 37 13.90 0.13 -5.25
CA PRO A 37 15.33 0.38 -5.39
C PRO A 37 16.07 0.51 -4.05
N ASP A 38 15.39 0.96 -2.99
CA ASP A 38 15.98 1.13 -1.65
C ASP A 38 15.89 -0.15 -0.79
N GLY A 39 15.27 -1.22 -1.31
CA GLY A 39 15.16 -2.47 -0.58
C GLY A 39 14.29 -2.38 0.68
N ILE A 40 13.27 -1.50 0.69
CA ILE A 40 12.31 -1.36 1.79
C ILE A 40 11.53 -2.64 2.00
N LEU A 41 11.16 -3.27 0.89
CA LEU A 41 10.41 -4.53 0.84
C LEU A 41 11.35 -5.70 0.61
N SER A 42 11.05 -6.83 1.25
CA SER A 42 11.81 -8.06 1.01
C SER A 42 11.58 -8.60 -0.41
N ALA A 43 12.54 -9.36 -0.93
CA ALA A 43 12.40 -10.03 -2.21
C ALA A 43 11.18 -10.97 -2.28
N GLN A 44 10.81 -11.59 -1.14
CA GLN A 44 9.64 -12.45 -1.03
C GLN A 44 8.34 -11.64 -1.18
N ALA A 45 8.22 -10.49 -0.51
CA ALA A 45 7.07 -9.61 -0.63
C ALA A 45 6.92 -9.08 -2.06
N VAL A 46 8.02 -8.60 -2.66
CA VAL A 46 8.06 -8.15 -4.07
C VAL A 46 7.56 -9.26 -5.00
N SER A 47 8.11 -10.48 -4.89
CA SER A 47 7.68 -11.60 -5.73
C SER A 47 6.20 -11.97 -5.54
N THR A 48 5.70 -11.89 -4.31
CA THR A 48 4.29 -12.17 -4.03
C THR A 48 3.38 -11.11 -4.68
N MET A 49 3.74 -9.84 -4.56
CA MET A 49 2.97 -8.75 -5.18
C MET A 49 3.02 -8.82 -6.70
N ASP A 50 4.20 -9.09 -7.30
CA ASP A 50 4.33 -9.27 -8.75
C ASP A 50 3.41 -10.39 -9.27
N GLN A 51 3.30 -11.51 -8.55
CA GLN A 51 2.39 -12.61 -8.93
C GLN A 51 0.91 -12.21 -8.86
N ILE A 52 0.51 -11.50 -7.80
CA ILE A 52 -0.88 -11.04 -7.63
C ILE A 52 -1.22 -10.04 -8.74
N LEU A 53 -0.34 -9.08 -9.00
CA LEU A 53 -0.55 -8.03 -10.00
C LEU A 53 -0.54 -8.58 -11.42
N TYR A 54 0.31 -9.56 -11.71
CA TYR A 54 0.26 -10.27 -12.98
C TYR A 54 -1.11 -10.94 -13.21
N GLN A 55 -1.66 -11.62 -12.19
CA GLN A 55 -2.98 -12.24 -12.28
C GLN A 55 -4.09 -11.19 -12.42
N LEU A 56 -3.99 -10.07 -11.72
CA LEU A 56 -4.92 -8.95 -11.82
C LEU A 56 -4.95 -8.41 -13.25
N GLU A 57 -3.79 -8.10 -13.83
CA GLU A 57 -3.71 -7.60 -15.21
C GLU A 57 -4.28 -8.59 -16.23
N GLN A 58 -4.00 -9.91 -16.07
CA GLN A 58 -4.55 -10.92 -16.97
C GLN A 58 -6.08 -11.00 -16.93
N LYS A 59 -6.70 -10.74 -15.77
CA LYS A 59 -8.15 -10.80 -15.58
C LYS A 59 -8.87 -9.53 -15.97
N THR A 60 -8.28 -8.37 -15.66
CA THR A 60 -8.96 -7.07 -15.76
C THR A 60 -8.37 -6.17 -16.85
N GLY A 61 -7.13 -6.44 -17.26
CA GLY A 61 -6.37 -5.58 -18.15
C GLY A 61 -5.80 -4.32 -17.48
N ILE A 62 -5.98 -4.14 -16.16
CA ILE A 62 -5.47 -2.99 -15.41
C ILE A 62 -3.96 -3.10 -15.30
N GLU A 63 -3.25 -2.10 -15.77
CA GLU A 63 -1.79 -2.00 -15.63
C GLU A 63 -1.45 -1.33 -14.29
N THR A 64 -0.68 -2.02 -13.46
CA THR A 64 -0.31 -1.52 -12.13
C THR A 64 1.19 -1.22 -12.06
N LEU A 65 1.55 -0.12 -11.41
CA LEU A 65 2.92 0.20 -10.99
C LEU A 65 2.95 0.37 -9.48
N VAL A 66 3.78 -0.41 -8.80
CA VAL A 66 4.06 -0.24 -7.37
C VAL A 66 5.47 0.29 -7.20
N VAL A 67 5.63 1.36 -6.43
CA VAL A 67 6.94 1.96 -6.13
C VAL A 67 7.09 2.05 -4.62
N ALA A 68 8.22 1.56 -4.10
CA ALA A 68 8.59 1.68 -2.69
C ALA A 68 9.97 2.34 -2.60
N VAL A 69 10.01 3.57 -2.07
CA VAL A 69 11.23 4.39 -1.95
C VAL A 69 11.33 5.01 -0.56
N GLU A 70 12.55 5.40 -0.17
CA GLU A 70 12.78 6.05 1.12
C GLU A 70 12.26 7.48 1.13
N GLU A 71 12.67 8.29 0.17
CA GLU A 71 12.36 9.72 0.07
C GLU A 71 12.11 10.13 -1.38
N ILE A 72 11.30 11.17 -1.57
CA ILE A 72 10.95 11.73 -2.89
C ILE A 72 11.20 13.23 -2.92
N GLU A 73 11.56 13.76 -4.09
CA GLU A 73 11.74 15.20 -4.28
C GLU A 73 10.42 15.96 -3.99
N GLY A 74 10.50 16.96 -3.12
CA GLY A 74 9.39 17.83 -2.77
C GLY A 74 8.37 17.27 -1.79
N GLY A 75 8.44 15.98 -1.41
CA GLY A 75 7.61 15.36 -0.36
C GLY A 75 6.10 15.25 -0.66
N ASP A 76 5.63 15.66 -1.85
CA ASP A 76 4.23 15.52 -2.25
C ASP A 76 3.97 14.16 -2.90
N CYS A 77 3.48 13.22 -2.09
CA CYS A 77 3.22 11.83 -2.52
C CYS A 77 2.19 11.73 -3.64
N PHE A 78 1.16 12.59 -3.63
CA PHE A 78 0.14 12.54 -4.67
C PHE A 78 0.69 13.01 -6.01
N GLU A 79 1.32 14.18 -6.02
CA GLU A 79 1.90 14.73 -7.25
C GLU A 79 2.98 13.81 -7.81
N PHE A 80 3.83 13.24 -6.94
CA PHE A 80 4.86 12.29 -7.35
C PHE A 80 4.25 11.03 -7.98
N ALA A 81 3.25 10.40 -7.35
CA ALA A 81 2.58 9.21 -7.88
C ALA A 81 1.84 9.51 -9.19
N TYR A 82 1.19 10.68 -9.29
CA TYR A 82 0.53 11.13 -10.51
C TYR A 82 1.52 11.31 -11.66
N GLN A 83 2.65 11.95 -11.41
CA GLN A 83 3.69 12.13 -12.42
C GLN A 83 4.35 10.80 -12.81
N LEU A 84 4.53 9.87 -11.88
CA LEU A 84 5.00 8.51 -12.19
C LEU A 84 4.09 7.84 -13.23
N GLY A 85 2.78 7.85 -12.99
CA GLY A 85 1.81 7.26 -13.91
C GLY A 85 1.83 7.93 -15.28
N LYS A 86 1.78 9.26 -15.29
CA LYS A 86 1.71 10.08 -16.50
C LYS A 86 2.96 9.99 -17.37
N GLN A 87 4.16 10.11 -16.79
CA GLN A 87 5.42 10.12 -17.54
C GLN A 87 5.79 8.73 -18.05
N ASN A 88 5.44 7.68 -17.33
CA ASN A 88 5.76 6.30 -17.69
C ASN A 88 4.64 5.61 -18.47
N GLY A 89 3.50 6.30 -18.68
CA GLY A 89 2.38 5.78 -19.47
C GLY A 89 1.78 4.53 -18.85
N VAL A 90 1.65 4.51 -17.51
CA VAL A 90 0.98 3.42 -16.80
C VAL A 90 -0.50 3.40 -17.16
N GLY A 91 -0.96 2.27 -17.70
CA GLY A 91 -2.26 2.14 -18.32
C GLY A 91 -2.22 2.30 -19.86
N LYS A 92 -3.17 1.65 -20.54
CA LYS A 92 -3.30 1.72 -21.99
C LYS A 92 -3.85 3.09 -22.40
N LYS A 93 -3.21 3.76 -23.33
CA LYS A 93 -3.54 5.12 -23.79
C LYS A 93 -5.02 5.34 -24.13
N GLU A 94 -5.69 4.31 -24.64
CA GLU A 94 -7.11 4.39 -25.04
C GLU A 94 -8.08 4.05 -23.89
N ALA A 95 -7.60 3.27 -22.91
CA ALA A 95 -8.39 2.79 -21.79
C ALA A 95 -8.18 3.60 -20.51
N ASP A 96 -7.04 4.30 -20.40
CA ASP A 96 -6.59 5.04 -19.20
C ASP A 96 -6.76 4.21 -17.90
N ASN A 97 -6.37 2.92 -18.00
CA ASN A 97 -6.64 1.87 -17.02
C ASN A 97 -5.40 1.58 -16.15
N GLY A 98 -4.65 2.61 -15.82
CA GLY A 98 -3.46 2.54 -14.97
C GLY A 98 -3.79 2.64 -13.48
N LEU A 99 -3.03 1.94 -12.65
CA LEU A 99 -3.01 2.08 -11.20
C LEU A 99 -1.58 2.30 -10.72
N VAL A 100 -1.32 3.39 -10.04
CA VAL A 100 -0.04 3.63 -9.36
C VAL A 100 -0.24 3.52 -7.86
N ILE A 101 0.61 2.73 -7.20
CA ILE A 101 0.66 2.59 -5.74
C ILE A 101 2.06 2.97 -5.30
N LEU A 102 2.19 4.09 -4.60
CA LEU A 102 3.45 4.62 -4.10
C LEU A 102 3.54 4.44 -2.58
N LEU A 103 4.61 3.84 -2.10
CA LEU A 103 5.03 3.85 -0.70
C LEU A 103 6.27 4.73 -0.57
N VAL A 104 6.21 5.78 0.25
CA VAL A 104 7.37 6.57 0.65
C VAL A 104 7.55 6.41 2.16
N ARG A 105 8.64 5.73 2.56
CA ARG A 105 8.83 5.36 3.96
C ARG A 105 9.16 6.57 4.84
N GLY A 106 10.02 7.47 4.36
CA GLY A 106 10.40 8.69 5.07
C GLY A 106 9.22 9.62 5.30
N GLU A 107 8.39 9.82 4.29
CA GLU A 107 7.16 10.63 4.35
C GLU A 107 6.00 9.92 5.07
N ARG A 108 6.15 8.63 5.37
CA ARG A 108 5.12 7.76 5.95
C ARG A 108 3.80 7.81 5.17
N CYS A 109 3.90 7.87 3.87
CA CYS A 109 2.73 7.91 3.00
C CYS A 109 2.61 6.65 2.15
N VAL A 110 1.35 6.27 1.88
CA VAL A 110 0.97 5.39 0.78
C VAL A 110 0.00 6.18 -0.07
N GLN A 111 0.24 6.24 -1.37
CA GLN A 111 -0.63 6.96 -2.30
C GLN A 111 -1.08 6.05 -3.42
N PHE A 112 -2.39 6.02 -3.66
CA PHE A 112 -2.99 5.38 -4.82
C PHE A 112 -3.38 6.46 -5.82
N VAL A 113 -3.08 6.23 -7.09
CA VAL A 113 -3.54 7.08 -8.20
C VAL A 113 -4.10 6.18 -9.28
N THR A 114 -5.38 6.38 -9.58
CA THR A 114 -6.11 5.64 -10.60
C THR A 114 -6.19 6.46 -11.88
N GLY A 115 -6.04 5.80 -13.02
CA GLY A 115 -6.40 6.39 -14.31
C GLY A 115 -7.92 6.53 -14.44
N TYR A 116 -8.35 7.49 -15.24
CA TYR A 116 -9.78 7.80 -15.40
C TYR A 116 -10.63 6.59 -15.82
N GLY A 117 -10.05 5.66 -16.59
CA GLY A 117 -10.76 4.47 -17.06
C GLY A 117 -11.10 3.45 -15.98
N ILE A 118 -10.48 3.54 -14.79
CA ILE A 118 -10.76 2.62 -13.66
C ILE A 118 -11.33 3.31 -12.43
N GLU A 119 -11.57 4.62 -12.47
CA GLU A 119 -12.17 5.34 -11.34
C GLU A 119 -13.57 4.80 -10.96
N GLY A 120 -14.31 4.27 -11.95
CA GLY A 120 -15.59 3.61 -11.72
C GLY A 120 -15.47 2.24 -11.05
N ASP A 121 -14.39 1.51 -11.37
CA ASP A 121 -14.12 0.16 -10.84
C ASP A 121 -13.36 0.20 -9.52
N LEU A 122 -12.46 1.17 -9.35
CA LEU A 122 -11.67 1.39 -8.14
C LEU A 122 -11.72 2.87 -7.72
N PRO A 123 -12.83 3.33 -7.13
CA PRO A 123 -12.98 4.71 -6.68
C PRO A 123 -12.02 5.07 -5.54
N ASP A 124 -11.67 6.35 -5.41
CA ASP A 124 -10.81 6.89 -4.33
C ASP A 124 -11.28 6.48 -2.92
N ALA A 125 -12.60 6.42 -2.71
CA ALA A 125 -13.17 6.01 -1.43
C ALA A 125 -12.78 4.56 -1.06
N ILE A 126 -12.69 3.67 -2.06
CA ILE A 126 -12.24 2.29 -1.87
C ILE A 126 -10.72 2.23 -1.68
N CYS A 127 -9.96 2.98 -2.47
CA CYS A 127 -8.51 3.10 -2.28
C CYS A 127 -8.19 3.52 -0.84
N LYS A 128 -8.86 4.57 -0.35
CA LYS A 128 -8.72 5.05 1.03
C LYS A 128 -9.12 4.00 2.06
N ARG A 129 -10.22 3.28 1.86
CA ARG A 129 -10.67 2.21 2.75
C ARG A 129 -9.64 1.08 2.84
N ILE A 130 -9.08 0.65 1.71
CA ILE A 130 -8.00 -0.35 1.67
C ILE A 130 -6.79 0.14 2.46
N GLN A 131 -6.35 1.39 2.25
CA GLN A 131 -5.24 1.97 3.02
C GLN A 131 -5.52 1.96 4.53
N GLU A 132 -6.69 2.43 4.95
CA GLU A 132 -7.03 2.60 6.36
C GLU A 132 -7.23 1.25 7.09
N ARG A 133 -7.88 0.28 6.44
CA ARG A 133 -8.24 -0.99 7.08
C ARG A 133 -7.16 -2.06 6.96
N THR A 134 -6.47 -2.14 5.82
CA THR A 134 -5.53 -3.24 5.58
C THR A 134 -4.07 -2.82 5.68
N MET A 135 -3.70 -1.62 5.20
CA MET A 135 -2.30 -1.21 5.10
C MET A 135 -1.81 -0.50 6.36
N PHE A 136 -2.46 0.58 6.77
CA PHE A 136 -1.99 1.44 7.86
C PHE A 136 -1.86 0.74 9.21
N PRO A 137 -2.71 -0.21 9.61
CA PRO A 137 -2.51 -0.96 10.86
C PRO A 137 -1.18 -1.69 10.90
N LEU A 138 -0.72 -2.22 9.77
CA LEU A 138 0.55 -2.93 9.65
C LEU A 138 1.74 -1.98 9.48
N LEU A 139 1.62 -0.99 8.57
CA LEU A 139 2.68 -0.04 8.26
C LEU A 139 3.09 0.83 9.46
N ARG A 140 2.14 1.22 10.31
CA ARG A 140 2.42 1.98 11.55
C ARG A 140 3.30 1.22 12.53
N HIS A 141 3.32 -0.10 12.44
CA HIS A 141 4.17 -0.98 13.24
C HIS A 141 5.45 -1.42 12.51
N GLY A 142 5.76 -0.79 11.37
CA GLY A 142 6.96 -1.10 10.57
C GLY A 142 6.88 -2.43 9.80
N LYS A 143 5.69 -3.03 9.70
CA LYS A 143 5.44 -4.25 8.93
C LYS A 143 5.19 -3.91 7.47
N TRP A 144 6.28 -3.45 6.81
CA TRP A 144 6.21 -2.93 5.44
C TRP A 144 5.78 -3.99 4.43
N ASP A 145 6.36 -5.19 4.54
CA ASP A 145 6.05 -6.32 3.65
C ASP A 145 4.58 -6.73 3.75
N GLU A 146 4.13 -6.99 4.97
CA GLU A 146 2.77 -7.43 5.22
C GLU A 146 1.76 -6.36 4.81
N GLY A 147 2.01 -5.09 5.17
CA GLY A 147 1.11 -3.98 4.84
C GLY A 147 0.94 -3.78 3.34
N MET A 148 2.03 -3.87 2.57
CA MET A 148 1.96 -3.73 1.12
C MET A 148 1.33 -4.95 0.46
N VAL A 149 1.68 -6.17 0.87
CA VAL A 149 1.10 -7.40 0.34
C VAL A 149 -0.40 -7.47 0.60
N GLU A 150 -0.86 -7.17 1.82
CA GLU A 150 -2.29 -7.19 2.14
C GLU A 150 -3.07 -6.09 1.42
N GLY A 151 -2.50 -4.90 1.26
CA GLY A 151 -3.10 -3.85 0.42
C GLY A 151 -3.30 -4.29 -1.03
N ILE A 152 -2.28 -4.90 -1.64
CA ILE A 152 -2.37 -5.44 -3.02
C ILE A 152 -3.38 -6.59 -3.12
N ARG A 153 -3.46 -7.48 -2.10
CA ARG A 153 -4.50 -8.52 -2.04
C ARG A 153 -5.89 -7.93 -2.00
N ALA A 154 -6.10 -6.91 -1.17
CA ALA A 154 -7.38 -6.22 -1.05
C ALA A 154 -7.80 -5.58 -2.36
N VAL A 155 -6.89 -4.90 -3.08
CA VAL A 155 -7.13 -4.37 -4.44
C VAL A 155 -7.53 -5.48 -5.40
N ASN A 156 -6.78 -6.58 -5.43
CA ASN A 156 -7.07 -7.71 -6.31
C ASN A 156 -8.43 -8.33 -6.00
N THR A 157 -8.76 -8.56 -4.71
CA THR A 157 -10.05 -9.12 -4.29
C THR A 157 -11.19 -8.20 -4.68
N TYR A 158 -11.07 -6.90 -4.41
CA TYR A 158 -12.08 -5.91 -4.77
C TYR A 158 -12.39 -5.90 -6.27
N LEU A 159 -11.35 -5.94 -7.11
CA LEU A 159 -11.48 -5.86 -8.57
C LEU A 159 -11.85 -7.20 -9.24
N THR A 160 -11.62 -8.34 -8.59
CA THR A 160 -11.84 -9.66 -9.20
C THR A 160 -12.87 -10.54 -8.51
N ASP A 161 -13.21 -10.23 -7.26
CA ASP A 161 -14.17 -10.96 -6.42
C ASP A 161 -14.87 -9.99 -5.46
N TYR A 162 -15.74 -9.16 -6.02
CA TYR A 162 -16.44 -8.11 -5.25
C TYR A 162 -17.38 -8.68 -4.16
N ASP A 163 -17.95 -9.86 -4.39
CA ASP A 163 -18.82 -10.50 -3.39
C ASP A 163 -18.00 -11.02 -2.21
N GLY A 164 -16.81 -11.60 -2.49
CA GLY A 164 -15.85 -12.00 -1.46
C GLY A 164 -15.33 -10.79 -0.66
N TRP A 165 -15.06 -9.66 -1.33
CA TRP A 165 -14.70 -8.40 -0.67
C TRP A 165 -15.79 -7.93 0.31
N LYS A 166 -17.06 -7.90 -0.14
CA LYS A 166 -18.18 -7.50 0.72
C LYS A 166 -18.38 -8.44 1.91
N ALA A 167 -18.20 -9.74 1.72
CA ALA A 167 -18.31 -10.71 2.80
C ALA A 167 -17.23 -10.45 3.88
N SER A 168 -15.98 -10.20 3.48
CA SER A 168 -14.91 -9.88 4.42
C SER A 168 -15.16 -8.58 5.21
N GLU A 169 -15.72 -7.55 4.56
CA GLU A 169 -16.08 -6.31 5.26
C GLU A 169 -17.19 -6.52 6.28
N ALA A 170 -18.20 -7.33 5.96
CA ALA A 170 -19.31 -7.62 6.87
C ALA A 170 -18.86 -8.40 8.11
N ASP A 171 -17.89 -9.31 7.96
CA ASP A 171 -17.30 -10.07 9.07
C ASP A 171 -16.52 -9.13 10.00
N GLU A 172 -15.71 -8.21 9.48
CA GLU A 172 -14.96 -7.23 10.27
C GLU A 172 -15.89 -6.28 11.04
N GLU A 173 -16.94 -5.75 10.39
CA GLU A 173 -17.93 -4.88 11.06
C GLU A 173 -18.68 -5.63 12.16
N GLY A 174 -18.96 -6.92 11.95
CA GLY A 174 -19.57 -7.80 12.96
C GLY A 174 -18.68 -7.97 14.17
N GLU A 175 -17.38 -8.26 14.02
CA GLU A 175 -16.44 -8.42 15.10
C GLU A 175 -16.26 -7.14 15.93
N GLU A 176 -16.15 -5.97 15.28
CA GLU A 176 -16.09 -4.68 15.96
C GLU A 176 -17.34 -4.42 16.82
N LEU A 177 -18.52 -4.71 16.26
CA LEU A 177 -19.79 -4.54 16.96
C LEU A 177 -19.88 -5.44 18.19
N PHE A 178 -19.48 -6.72 18.08
CA PHE A 178 -19.45 -7.65 19.22
C PHE A 178 -18.47 -7.19 20.30
N ALA A 179 -17.30 -6.66 19.93
CA ALA A 179 -16.34 -6.13 20.88
C ALA A 179 -16.90 -4.93 21.65
N VAL A 180 -17.58 -3.99 20.96
CA VAL A 180 -18.22 -2.82 21.60
C VAL A 180 -19.35 -3.25 22.53
N PHE A 181 -20.23 -4.16 22.10
CA PHE A 181 -21.29 -4.70 22.97
C PHE A 181 -20.73 -5.43 24.18
N GLY A 182 -19.65 -6.21 24.02
CA GLY A 182 -18.97 -6.89 25.13
C GLY A 182 -18.49 -5.90 26.19
N VAL A 183 -17.82 -4.82 25.78
CA VAL A 183 -17.38 -3.76 26.69
C VAL A 183 -18.56 -3.07 27.39
N MET A 184 -19.63 -2.76 26.65
CA MET A 184 -20.85 -2.16 27.21
C MET A 184 -21.52 -3.04 28.27
N ILE A 185 -21.59 -4.36 28.03
CA ILE A 185 -22.14 -5.31 29.00
C ILE A 185 -21.28 -5.35 30.26
N VAL A 186 -19.96 -5.38 30.15
CA VAL A 186 -19.05 -5.38 31.30
C VAL A 186 -19.22 -4.09 32.13
N LEU A 187 -19.26 -2.92 31.47
CA LEU A 187 -19.48 -1.64 32.14
C LEU A 187 -20.84 -1.59 32.83
N PHE A 188 -21.90 -2.12 32.23
CA PHE A 188 -23.23 -2.21 32.81
C PHE A 188 -23.24 -3.10 34.06
N LEU A 189 -22.56 -4.24 34.01
CA LEU A 189 -22.45 -5.15 35.16
C LEU A 189 -21.67 -4.50 36.31
N ILE A 190 -20.58 -3.78 36.02
CA ILE A 190 -19.82 -3.03 37.04
C ILE A 190 -20.69 -1.94 37.66
N PHE A 191 -21.41 -1.17 36.86
CA PHE A 191 -22.33 -0.14 37.35
C PHE A 191 -23.41 -0.72 38.25
N PHE A 192 -24.02 -1.84 37.83
CA PHE A 192 -25.04 -2.53 38.64
C PHE A 192 -24.50 -3.02 39.97
N LEU A 193 -23.26 -3.55 39.98
CA LEU A 193 -22.58 -4.01 41.20
C LEU A 193 -22.31 -2.84 42.19
N ILE A 194 -21.90 -1.67 41.67
CA ILE A 194 -21.64 -0.46 42.45
C ILE A 194 -22.96 0.10 43.06
N CYS A 195 -24.07 0.02 42.32
CA CYS A 195 -25.37 0.52 42.79
C CYS A 195 -26.07 -0.43 43.78
N TYR A 196 -25.68 -1.72 43.78
CA TYR A 196 -26.29 -2.75 44.65
C TYR A 196 -25.57 -2.93 45.98
N PHE A 197 -24.33 -2.41 46.08
CA PHE A 197 -23.55 -2.37 47.33
C PHE A 197 -23.43 -0.93 47.84
#